data_20a61b61890dd647fb43792f06838a7b
#
_entry.id   20a61b61890dd647fb43792f06838a7b
#
_cell.length_a   1.000
_cell.length_b   1.000
_cell.length_c   1.000
_cell.angle_alpha   90.00
_cell.angle_beta   90.00
_cell.angle_gamma   90.00
#
_symmetry.space_group_name_H-M   'P 1'
#
loop_
_entity.id
_entity.type
_entity.pdbx_description
1 polymer ?
#
loop_
_entity_poly.entity_id
_entity_poly.type
_entity_poly.pdbx_seq_one_letter_code
_entity_poly.pdbx_strand_id
1 'polypeptide(L)'
;KAAVHQVICDLDLAPTNAQGLVEYSAEFHLVKPVNPQPNGRVIVDSTNRGNQTVHSMFNDAARRTDGTNDIPVGNGFLMRRGYAVVFLAWEGDILPGDHRLTMDLPVATDAGRPITGQVRTEFIPDGPGAVCYPLSGRAPAHSYRTVSMDTRDAVFTRRRYPYDTPEVIAPDAWAFALSQLGLGAETKQAEHAVVPSDWHIHYPAGFQPGWIYELFYTARDPKVMGLGHVVVRDFVSF
;
A
#
# COMPACT_ATOMS: atom_id res chain seq x y z
N LYS A 1 17.95 -0.22 -23.30
CA LYS A 1 17.60 -1.55 -23.83
C LYS A 1 16.09 -1.56 -24.03
N ALA A 2 15.65 -1.11 -25.21
CA ALA A 2 14.23 -0.82 -25.50
C ALA A 2 13.27 -2.02 -25.25
N ALA A 3 13.70 -3.23 -25.53
CA ALA A 3 12.87 -4.43 -25.35
C ALA A 3 12.53 -4.74 -23.89
N VAL A 4 13.37 -4.34 -22.95
CA VAL A 4 13.14 -4.54 -21.50
C VAL A 4 12.17 -3.49 -20.95
N HIS A 5 12.18 -2.28 -21.52
CA HIS A 5 11.30 -1.20 -21.09
C HIS A 5 9.84 -1.39 -21.52
N GLN A 6 9.59 -2.08 -22.64
CA GLN A 6 8.24 -2.36 -23.14
C GLN A 6 7.42 -3.30 -22.24
N VAL A 7 8.07 -4.02 -21.31
CA VAL A 7 7.40 -4.94 -20.38
C VAL A 7 6.96 -4.22 -19.10
N ILE A 8 7.45 -2.99 -18.85
CA ILE A 8 7.10 -2.21 -17.65
C ILE A 8 5.95 -1.29 -18.04
N CYS A 9 4.78 -1.56 -17.48
CA CYS A 9 3.59 -0.77 -17.74
C CYS A 9 3.82 0.69 -17.34
N ASP A 10 3.43 1.60 -18.23
CA ASP A 10 3.42 3.05 -18.04
C ASP A 10 4.80 3.69 -17.74
N LEU A 11 5.90 2.99 -18.05
CA LEU A 11 7.24 3.53 -17.83
C LEU A 11 7.51 4.81 -18.64
N ASP A 12 6.97 4.90 -19.84
CA ASP A 12 7.06 6.06 -20.73
C ASP A 12 6.32 7.29 -20.21
N LEU A 13 5.41 7.11 -19.25
CA LEU A 13 4.71 8.19 -18.55
C LEU A 13 5.48 8.69 -17.32
N ALA A 14 6.55 8.01 -16.91
CA ALA A 14 7.36 8.42 -15.78
C ALA A 14 8.25 9.62 -16.12
N PRO A 15 8.45 10.58 -15.21
CA PRO A 15 9.45 11.62 -15.38
C PRO A 15 10.84 11.01 -15.43
N THR A 16 11.70 11.60 -16.26
CA THR A 16 13.11 11.22 -16.38
C THR A 16 14.03 12.29 -15.81
N ASN A 17 15.18 11.86 -15.30
CA ASN A 17 16.25 12.78 -14.88
C ASN A 17 17.02 13.34 -16.11
N ALA A 18 18.05 14.16 -15.85
CA ALA A 18 18.86 14.78 -16.91
C ALA A 18 19.59 13.78 -17.83
N GLN A 19 19.74 12.52 -17.40
CA GLN A 19 20.32 11.43 -18.18
C GLN A 19 19.25 10.60 -18.93
N GLY A 20 17.97 10.99 -18.87
CA GLY A 20 16.87 10.27 -19.49
C GLY A 20 16.48 8.98 -18.75
N LEU A 21 16.84 8.84 -17.47
CA LEU A 21 16.55 7.67 -16.64
C LEU A 21 15.38 7.95 -15.71
N VAL A 22 14.52 6.96 -15.52
CA VAL A 22 13.48 6.96 -14.49
C VAL A 22 14.10 6.57 -13.15
N GLU A 23 13.87 7.40 -12.14
CA GLU A 23 14.39 7.19 -10.78
C GLU A 23 13.31 6.62 -9.86
N TYR A 24 13.71 5.70 -9.01
CA TYR A 24 12.91 5.13 -7.93
C TYR A 24 13.84 4.70 -6.78
N SER A 25 13.27 4.52 -5.59
CA SER A 25 14.00 3.94 -4.46
C SER A 25 13.16 2.84 -3.79
N ALA A 26 13.86 1.87 -3.19
CA ALA A 26 13.24 0.81 -2.42
C ALA A 26 14.09 0.47 -1.21
N GLU A 27 13.44 0.30 -0.08
CA GLU A 27 14.08 -0.15 1.15
C GLU A 27 14.37 -1.65 1.10
N PHE A 28 15.47 -2.07 1.70
CA PHE A 28 15.75 -3.49 1.92
C PHE A 28 16.47 -3.70 3.24
N HIS A 29 16.29 -4.89 3.80
CA HIS A 29 17.09 -5.36 4.93
C HIS A 29 17.85 -6.63 4.53
N LEU A 30 19.15 -6.68 4.83
CA LEU A 30 19.98 -7.85 4.60
C LEU A 30 20.45 -8.42 5.95
N VAL A 31 20.09 -9.67 6.21
CA VAL A 31 20.54 -10.43 7.38
C VAL A 31 21.49 -11.53 6.91
N LYS A 32 22.73 -11.51 7.43
CA LYS A 32 23.78 -12.49 7.09
C LYS A 32 24.15 -13.32 8.32
N PRO A 33 24.47 -14.61 8.15
CA PRO A 33 25.10 -15.37 9.21
C PRO A 33 26.53 -14.88 9.45
N VAL A 34 26.92 -14.80 10.72
CA VAL A 34 28.31 -14.50 11.12
C VAL A 34 29.06 -15.80 11.36
N ASN A 35 28.39 -16.75 11.99
CA ASN A 35 28.91 -18.11 12.25
C ASN A 35 27.72 -19.09 12.21
N PRO A 36 27.72 -20.13 11.38
CA PRO A 36 28.78 -20.54 10.44
C PRO A 36 28.97 -19.52 9.29
N GLN A 37 30.03 -19.69 8.53
CA GLN A 37 30.26 -18.89 7.31
C GLN A 37 29.07 -19.02 6.33
N PRO A 38 28.74 -17.97 5.58
CA PRO A 38 27.69 -18.01 4.56
C PRO A 38 27.90 -19.16 3.57
N ASN A 39 26.81 -19.82 3.20
CA ASN A 39 26.85 -20.94 2.25
C ASN A 39 26.75 -20.49 0.77
N GLY A 40 26.84 -19.19 0.51
CA GLY A 40 26.72 -18.60 -0.83
C GLY A 40 25.29 -18.50 -1.38
N ARG A 41 24.28 -18.79 -0.56
CA ARG A 41 22.86 -18.74 -0.97
C ARG A 41 22.13 -17.63 -0.24
N VAL A 42 21.23 -16.99 -0.98
CA VAL A 42 20.38 -15.90 -0.50
C VAL A 42 18.92 -16.28 -0.66
N ILE A 43 18.12 -16.06 0.36
CA ILE A 43 16.65 -16.08 0.29
C ILE A 43 16.19 -14.65 0.13
N VAL A 44 15.47 -14.35 -0.96
CA VAL A 44 14.87 -13.03 -1.20
C VAL A 44 13.40 -13.12 -0.84
N ASP A 45 12.99 -12.30 0.13
CA ASP A 45 11.61 -12.08 0.53
C ASP A 45 11.11 -10.80 -0.18
N SER A 46 10.35 -10.95 -1.26
CA SER A 46 9.56 -9.86 -1.82
C SER A 46 8.39 -9.64 -0.86
N THR A 47 8.53 -8.65 0.01
CA THR A 47 7.69 -8.47 1.19
C THR A 47 6.21 -8.30 0.83
N ASN A 48 5.32 -9.04 1.50
CA ASN A 48 3.88 -8.86 1.35
C ASN A 48 3.42 -7.66 2.19
N ARG A 49 2.95 -6.61 1.55
CA ARG A 49 2.54 -5.36 2.21
C ARG A 49 3.65 -4.75 3.07
N GLY A 50 4.90 -4.86 2.62
CA GLY A 50 6.07 -4.39 3.35
C GLY A 50 6.47 -5.24 4.57
N ASN A 51 5.73 -6.31 4.89
CA ASN A 51 5.99 -7.14 6.08
C ASN A 51 7.11 -8.15 5.84
N GLN A 52 8.04 -8.23 6.78
CA GLN A 52 9.19 -9.13 6.77
C GLN A 52 8.80 -10.47 7.38
N THR A 53 8.47 -11.47 6.56
CA THR A 53 7.80 -12.70 7.04
C THR A 53 8.67 -13.95 7.04
N VAL A 54 9.77 -14.00 6.31
CA VAL A 54 10.62 -15.21 6.20
C VAL A 54 11.09 -15.72 7.56
N HIS A 55 11.53 -14.84 8.46
CA HIS A 55 11.99 -15.28 9.77
C HIS A 55 10.87 -15.88 10.65
N SER A 56 9.65 -15.36 10.56
CA SER A 56 8.51 -15.95 11.28
C SER A 56 8.08 -17.30 10.68
N MET A 57 8.26 -17.48 9.38
CA MET A 57 7.90 -18.72 8.68
C MET A 57 8.92 -19.84 8.87
N PHE A 58 10.22 -19.51 8.87
CA PHE A 58 11.28 -20.51 8.85
C PHE A 58 12.10 -20.58 10.14
N ASN A 59 12.16 -19.50 10.91
CA ASN A 59 12.97 -19.41 12.12
C ASN A 59 12.14 -19.35 13.40
N ASP A 60 10.82 -19.52 13.32
CA ASP A 60 9.92 -19.39 14.49
C ASP A 60 10.12 -18.03 15.22
N ALA A 61 10.37 -16.99 14.47
CA ALA A 61 10.57 -15.65 15.01
C ALA A 61 9.24 -14.98 15.35
N ALA A 62 9.21 -14.25 16.46
CA ALA A 62 8.10 -13.38 16.78
C ALA A 62 7.93 -12.29 15.71
N ARG A 63 6.71 -11.83 15.50
CA ARG A 63 6.47 -10.61 14.71
C ARG A 63 7.03 -9.42 15.45
N ARG A 64 7.58 -8.46 14.71
CA ARG A 64 8.04 -7.17 15.30
C ARG A 64 6.83 -6.40 15.80
N THR A 65 6.83 -6.13 17.10
CA THR A 65 5.76 -5.36 17.76
C THR A 65 6.28 -4.36 18.77
N ASP A 66 7.59 -4.34 19.01
CA ASP A 66 8.23 -3.65 20.12
C ASP A 66 8.80 -2.27 19.79
N GLY A 67 8.62 -1.79 18.56
CA GLY A 67 9.15 -0.49 18.13
C GLY A 67 10.67 -0.45 17.94
N THR A 68 11.41 -1.55 18.17
CA THR A 68 12.85 -1.62 17.93
C THR A 68 13.17 -1.76 16.45
N ASN A 69 14.39 -1.39 16.04
CA ASN A 69 14.86 -1.60 14.67
C ASN A 69 15.46 -3.00 14.46
N ASP A 70 15.52 -3.82 15.51
CA ASP A 70 16.08 -5.16 15.44
C ASP A 70 15.17 -6.11 14.68
N ILE A 71 15.74 -6.88 13.76
CA ILE A 71 15.00 -7.91 13.01
C ILE A 71 15.04 -9.20 13.83
N PRO A 72 13.90 -9.69 14.35
CA PRO A 72 13.86 -10.93 15.10
C PRO A 72 14.37 -12.09 14.24
N VAL A 73 15.41 -12.77 14.69
CA VAL A 73 15.98 -13.92 13.96
C VAL A 73 15.42 -15.26 14.45
N GLY A 74 14.59 -15.23 15.49
CA GLY A 74 13.96 -16.41 16.08
C GLY A 74 14.96 -17.46 16.54
N ASN A 75 14.68 -18.74 16.25
CA ASN A 75 15.60 -19.82 16.57
C ASN A 75 16.85 -19.86 15.67
N GLY A 76 16.98 -18.97 14.70
CA GLY A 76 18.13 -18.84 13.81
C GLY A 76 18.33 -20.00 12.83
N PHE A 77 17.29 -20.77 12.51
CA PHE A 77 17.42 -21.94 11.63
C PHE A 77 18.13 -21.62 10.31
N LEU A 78 17.69 -20.59 9.58
CA LEU A 78 18.30 -20.20 8.31
C LEU A 78 19.76 -19.75 8.49
N MET A 79 20.04 -18.96 9.53
CA MET A 79 21.38 -18.49 9.84
C MET A 79 22.34 -19.64 10.16
N ARG A 80 21.89 -20.61 10.97
CA ARG A 80 22.70 -21.83 11.27
C ARG A 80 22.97 -22.72 10.05
N ARG A 81 22.15 -22.57 8.99
CA ARG A 81 22.34 -23.26 7.70
C ARG A 81 23.18 -22.42 6.72
N GLY A 82 23.65 -21.24 7.14
CA GLY A 82 24.51 -20.37 6.36
C GLY A 82 23.78 -19.54 5.30
N TYR A 83 22.44 -19.47 5.31
CA TYR A 83 21.70 -18.63 4.36
C TYR A 83 21.74 -17.16 4.77
N ALA A 84 21.96 -16.28 3.80
CA ALA A 84 21.58 -14.87 3.94
C ALA A 84 20.10 -14.70 3.61
N VAL A 85 19.45 -13.72 4.23
CA VAL A 85 18.05 -13.36 3.96
C VAL A 85 17.98 -11.88 3.61
N VAL A 86 17.32 -11.57 2.50
CA VAL A 86 17.00 -10.21 2.08
C VAL A 86 15.51 -10.04 2.15
N PHE A 87 15.05 -9.00 2.84
CA PHE A 87 13.70 -8.49 2.79
C PHE A 87 13.71 -7.27 1.89
N LEU A 88 12.91 -7.28 0.84
CA LEU A 88 12.94 -6.25 -0.20
C LEU A 88 11.56 -5.62 -0.39
N ALA A 89 11.49 -4.29 -0.33
CA ALA A 89 10.30 -3.55 -0.74
C ALA A 89 10.11 -3.66 -2.26
N TRP A 90 8.87 -3.89 -2.70
CA TRP A 90 8.53 -3.98 -4.12
C TRP A 90 7.13 -3.44 -4.44
N GLU A 91 6.32 -3.19 -3.43
CA GLU A 91 4.99 -2.59 -3.56
C GLU A 91 5.08 -1.08 -3.30
N GLY A 92 4.72 -0.27 -4.29
CA GLY A 92 4.86 1.19 -4.23
C GLY A 92 3.69 1.92 -3.57
N ASP A 93 2.70 1.19 -3.08
CA ASP A 93 1.50 1.73 -2.45
C ASP A 93 1.43 1.47 -0.94
N ILE A 94 2.55 1.08 -0.31
CA ILE A 94 2.57 0.77 1.12
C ILE A 94 2.80 2.03 1.94
N LEU A 95 1.95 2.23 2.95
CA LEU A 95 2.11 3.27 3.97
C LEU A 95 3.27 2.93 4.91
N PRO A 96 4.14 3.89 5.24
CA PRO A 96 5.20 3.68 6.22
C PRO A 96 4.61 3.41 7.61
N GLY A 97 5.39 2.77 8.47
CA GLY A 97 5.02 2.43 9.85
C GLY A 97 5.04 0.92 10.09
N ASP A 98 4.95 0.51 11.36
CA ASP A 98 4.98 -0.89 11.80
C ASP A 98 6.14 -1.70 11.18
N HIS A 99 7.30 -1.06 11.01
CA HIS A 99 8.51 -1.64 10.39
C HIS A 99 8.31 -2.17 8.97
N ARG A 100 7.30 -1.69 8.26
CA ARG A 100 7.10 -2.04 6.86
C ARG A 100 8.19 -1.46 5.98
N LEU A 101 8.66 -2.24 5.03
CA LEU A 101 9.53 -1.76 3.98
C LEU A 101 8.70 -1.09 2.90
N THR A 102 9.13 0.08 2.48
CA THR A 102 8.44 0.93 1.53
C THR A 102 9.27 1.21 0.28
N MET A 103 8.59 1.58 -0.76
CA MET A 103 9.18 1.94 -2.04
C MET A 103 8.65 3.30 -2.48
N ASP A 104 9.53 4.17 -2.96
CA ASP A 104 9.13 5.43 -3.59
C ASP A 104 9.14 5.30 -5.11
N LEU A 105 7.99 5.57 -5.70
CA LEU A 105 7.74 5.48 -7.14
C LEU A 105 7.37 6.84 -7.71
N PRO A 106 7.83 7.13 -8.95
CA PRO A 106 7.44 8.34 -9.64
C PRO A 106 5.93 8.35 -9.96
N VAL A 107 5.36 9.54 -9.92
CA VAL A 107 4.01 9.81 -10.42
C VAL A 107 4.05 9.90 -11.94
N ALA A 108 3.17 9.17 -12.61
CA ALA A 108 3.03 9.23 -14.07
C ALA A 108 2.40 10.55 -14.51
N THR A 109 2.85 11.08 -15.65
CA THR A 109 2.31 12.28 -16.28
C THR A 109 2.13 12.08 -17.79
N ASP A 110 1.13 12.73 -18.39
CA ASP A 110 0.97 12.79 -19.85
C ASP A 110 1.59 14.10 -20.36
N ALA A 111 2.77 14.01 -20.96
CA ALA A 111 3.54 15.17 -21.43
C ALA A 111 3.67 16.25 -20.33
N GLY A 112 3.94 15.85 -19.09
CA GLY A 112 4.07 16.73 -17.94
C GLY A 112 2.73 17.21 -17.33
N ARG A 113 1.60 16.78 -17.86
CA ARG A 113 0.27 17.08 -17.31
C ARG A 113 -0.15 15.99 -16.32
N PRO A 114 -0.87 16.36 -15.24
CA PRO A 114 -1.44 15.37 -14.33
C PRO A 114 -2.39 14.40 -15.04
N ILE A 115 -2.29 13.13 -14.70
CA ILE A 115 -3.22 12.10 -15.15
C ILE A 115 -4.33 11.94 -14.12
N THR A 116 -5.57 11.88 -14.59
CA THR A 116 -6.75 11.60 -13.78
C THR A 116 -7.54 10.45 -14.38
N GLY A 117 -8.30 9.73 -13.54
CA GLY A 117 -9.14 8.63 -14.00
C GLY A 117 -10.18 8.22 -12.97
N GLN A 118 -11.20 7.51 -13.44
CA GLN A 118 -12.22 6.95 -12.56
C GLN A 118 -11.68 5.74 -11.80
N VAL A 119 -11.89 5.75 -10.49
CA VAL A 119 -11.53 4.65 -9.58
C VAL A 119 -12.77 4.19 -8.84
N ARG A 120 -12.91 2.87 -8.68
CA ARG A 120 -13.87 2.22 -7.80
C ARG A 120 -13.14 1.61 -6.63
N THR A 121 -13.57 1.94 -5.42
CA THR A 121 -13.09 1.29 -4.19
C THR A 121 -14.25 0.60 -3.50
N GLU A 122 -13.97 -0.57 -2.95
CA GLU A 122 -14.92 -1.37 -2.18
C GLU A 122 -14.49 -1.42 -0.70
N PHE A 123 -15.47 -1.25 0.19
CA PHE A 123 -15.28 -1.38 1.63
C PHE A 123 -16.18 -2.48 2.15
N ILE A 124 -15.59 -3.49 2.79
CA ILE A 124 -16.31 -4.60 3.42
C ILE A 124 -15.89 -4.60 4.89
N PRO A 125 -16.71 -4.03 5.80
CA PRO A 125 -16.35 -3.93 7.20
C PRO A 125 -16.37 -5.30 7.88
N ASP A 126 -15.27 -5.62 8.59
CA ASP A 126 -15.10 -6.88 9.34
C ASP A 126 -15.82 -6.83 10.70
N GLY A 127 -16.17 -5.63 11.19
CA GLY A 127 -16.82 -5.42 12.49
C GLY A 127 -17.56 -4.10 12.58
N PRO A 128 -18.36 -3.88 13.63
CA PRO A 128 -19.12 -2.66 13.81
C PRO A 128 -18.23 -1.49 14.27
N GLY A 129 -18.67 -0.27 14.00
CA GLY A 129 -18.11 0.97 14.54
C GLY A 129 -17.04 1.63 13.70
N ALA A 130 -16.69 1.11 12.52
CA ALA A 130 -15.86 1.85 11.57
C ALA A 130 -16.65 3.01 10.99
N VAL A 131 -16.08 4.23 11.04
CA VAL A 131 -16.67 5.45 10.46
C VAL A 131 -15.76 6.08 9.41
N CYS A 132 -14.54 5.56 9.23
CA CYS A 132 -13.55 6.09 8.32
C CYS A 132 -12.71 4.98 7.71
N TYR A 133 -12.45 5.10 6.41
CA TYR A 133 -11.54 4.22 5.68
C TYR A 133 -10.59 5.03 4.79
N PRO A 134 -9.37 4.53 4.52
CA PRO A 134 -8.59 5.04 3.41
C PRO A 134 -9.30 4.74 2.09
N LEU A 135 -9.12 5.59 1.08
CA LEU A 135 -9.70 5.37 -0.26
C LEU A 135 -9.18 4.10 -0.96
N SER A 136 -8.16 3.46 -0.43
CA SER A 136 -7.72 2.12 -0.85
C SER A 136 -8.65 0.99 -0.38
N GLY A 137 -9.60 1.29 0.49
CA GLY A 137 -10.49 0.30 1.11
C GLY A 137 -9.86 -0.41 2.30
N ARG A 138 -8.54 -0.44 2.44
CA ARG A 138 -7.84 -1.17 3.50
C ARG A 138 -6.45 -0.61 3.78
N ALA A 139 -6.13 -0.42 5.04
CA ALA A 139 -4.74 -0.20 5.48
C ALA A 139 -3.91 -1.51 5.29
N PRO A 140 -2.59 -1.43 5.05
CA PRO A 140 -1.77 -0.23 5.01
C PRO A 140 -1.51 0.34 3.61
N ALA A 141 -2.37 0.09 2.63
CA ALA A 141 -2.13 0.56 1.26
C ALA A 141 -2.54 2.03 1.09
N HIS A 142 -1.74 2.79 0.35
CA HIS A 142 -2.13 4.08 -0.20
C HIS A 142 -3.26 3.89 -1.22
N SER A 143 -4.15 4.86 -1.28
CA SER A 143 -5.05 5.04 -2.40
C SER A 143 -4.50 6.05 -3.40
N TYR A 144 -5.24 6.28 -4.47
CA TYR A 144 -5.09 7.49 -5.28
C TYR A 144 -5.94 8.60 -4.70
N ARG A 145 -5.38 9.83 -4.68
CA ARG A 145 -6.07 11.02 -4.16
C ARG A 145 -7.28 11.35 -4.99
N THR A 146 -8.36 11.81 -4.36
CA THR A 146 -9.46 12.40 -5.11
C THR A 146 -9.05 13.72 -5.75
N VAL A 147 -9.58 13.99 -6.94
CA VAL A 147 -9.42 15.29 -7.63
C VAL A 147 -10.26 16.37 -6.95
N SER A 148 -11.47 16.01 -6.49
CA SER A 148 -12.43 16.92 -5.88
C SER A 148 -12.80 16.44 -4.47
N MET A 149 -12.92 17.39 -3.54
CA MET A 149 -13.44 17.16 -2.20
C MET A 149 -14.96 17.29 -2.13
N ASP A 150 -15.61 17.71 -3.22
CA ASP A 150 -17.07 17.80 -3.31
C ASP A 150 -17.63 16.38 -3.53
N THR A 151 -18.41 15.91 -2.59
CA THR A 151 -19.02 14.58 -2.63
C THR A 151 -20.03 14.39 -3.77
N ARG A 152 -20.52 15.51 -4.36
CA ARG A 152 -21.40 15.49 -5.54
C ARG A 152 -20.67 15.08 -6.81
N ASP A 153 -19.34 15.15 -6.84
CA ASP A 153 -18.49 14.68 -7.94
C ASP A 153 -18.15 13.18 -7.85
N ALA A 154 -18.70 12.50 -6.83
CA ALA A 154 -18.47 11.09 -6.56
C ALA A 154 -19.79 10.37 -6.29
N VAL A 155 -19.78 9.04 -6.40
CA VAL A 155 -20.96 8.21 -6.10
C VAL A 155 -20.59 7.21 -5.02
N PHE A 156 -21.30 7.28 -3.88
CA PHE A 156 -21.16 6.36 -2.78
C PHE A 156 -22.41 5.52 -2.66
N THR A 157 -22.25 4.17 -2.63
CA THR A 157 -23.36 3.23 -2.59
C THR A 157 -23.13 2.15 -1.55
N ARG A 158 -24.21 1.41 -1.24
CA ARG A 158 -24.14 0.18 -0.45
C ARG A 158 -25.11 -0.87 -0.98
N ARG A 159 -24.81 -2.14 -0.74
CA ARG A 159 -25.70 -3.31 -1.04
C ARG A 159 -25.37 -4.47 -0.09
N ARG A 160 -26.32 -5.39 0.05
CA ARG A 160 -26.12 -6.60 0.90
C ARG A 160 -25.35 -7.69 0.16
N TYR A 161 -25.69 -7.94 -1.07
CA TYR A 161 -25.10 -9.01 -1.88
C TYR A 161 -24.55 -8.45 -3.20
N PRO A 162 -23.55 -9.10 -3.81
CA PRO A 162 -22.91 -8.62 -5.05
C PRO A 162 -23.88 -8.34 -6.21
N TYR A 163 -25.02 -9.02 -6.24
CA TYR A 163 -26.01 -8.89 -7.33
C TYR A 163 -27.21 -8.01 -6.97
N ASP A 164 -27.27 -7.48 -5.75
CA ASP A 164 -28.34 -6.55 -5.38
C ASP A 164 -28.18 -5.21 -6.11
N THR A 165 -29.28 -4.52 -6.32
CA THR A 165 -29.26 -3.15 -6.79
C THR A 165 -28.64 -2.26 -5.70
N PRO A 166 -27.57 -1.51 -5.99
CA PRO A 166 -26.94 -0.63 -5.00
C PRO A 166 -27.88 0.50 -4.58
N GLU A 167 -27.93 0.75 -3.28
CA GLU A 167 -28.58 1.93 -2.70
C GLU A 167 -27.57 3.09 -2.70
N VAL A 168 -27.94 4.22 -3.29
CA VAL A 168 -27.11 5.44 -3.28
C VAL A 168 -27.18 6.10 -1.90
N ILE A 169 -26.03 6.38 -1.34
CA ILE A 169 -25.88 7.17 -0.11
C ILE A 169 -25.77 8.65 -0.51
N ALA A 170 -26.63 9.48 0.10
CA ALA A 170 -26.72 10.89 -0.25
C ALA A 170 -25.37 11.63 -0.06
N PRO A 171 -24.98 12.55 -0.94
CA PRO A 171 -23.68 13.23 -0.89
C PRO A 171 -23.41 14.00 0.42
N ASP A 172 -24.42 14.46 1.09
CA ASP A 172 -24.35 15.17 2.39
C ASP A 172 -24.22 14.24 3.60
N ALA A 173 -24.38 12.92 3.40
CA ALA A 173 -24.26 11.92 4.46
C ALA A 173 -22.82 11.45 4.72
N TRP A 174 -21.86 11.85 3.90
CA TRP A 174 -20.46 11.43 4.01
C TRP A 174 -19.51 12.53 3.51
N ALA A 175 -18.21 12.39 3.73
CA ALA A 175 -17.23 13.37 3.30
C ALA A 175 -15.89 12.72 2.92
N PHE A 176 -15.11 13.38 2.07
CA PHE A 176 -13.69 13.09 1.93
C PHE A 176 -12.97 13.68 3.15
N ALA A 177 -12.77 12.86 4.17
CA ALA A 177 -12.21 13.28 5.43
C ALA A 177 -11.59 12.12 6.21
N LEU A 178 -10.68 12.45 7.11
CA LEU A 178 -10.04 11.55 8.07
C LEU A 178 -10.53 11.89 9.47
N SER A 179 -10.88 10.90 10.25
CA SER A 179 -10.96 11.01 11.71
C SER A 179 -9.54 10.91 12.31
N GLN A 180 -9.19 11.74 13.29
CA GLN A 180 -7.80 11.94 13.77
C GLN A 180 -7.15 10.74 14.49
N LEU A 181 -7.67 9.54 14.41
CA LEU A 181 -7.06 8.33 15.01
C LEU A 181 -5.95 7.67 14.17
N GLY A 182 -5.26 8.43 13.34
CA GLY A 182 -4.09 7.97 12.60
C GLY A 182 -4.36 7.63 11.14
N LEU A 183 -3.35 7.79 10.31
CA LEU A 183 -3.37 7.48 8.89
C LEU A 183 -3.53 5.97 8.69
N GLY A 184 -4.55 5.56 7.98
CA GLY A 184 -4.77 4.16 7.60
C GLY A 184 -5.47 3.29 8.66
N ALA A 185 -5.93 3.86 9.76
CA ALA A 185 -6.67 3.13 10.79
C ALA A 185 -8.18 3.14 10.50
N GLU A 186 -8.84 2.01 10.74
CA GLU A 186 -10.28 1.98 10.93
C GLU A 186 -10.59 2.69 12.25
N THR A 187 -11.42 3.71 12.22
CA THR A 187 -11.76 4.44 13.44
C THR A 187 -13.09 3.98 13.98
N LYS A 188 -13.12 3.64 15.27
CA LYS A 188 -14.30 3.09 15.96
C LYS A 188 -15.08 4.13 16.76
N GLN A 189 -14.68 5.41 16.75
CA GLN A 189 -15.33 6.43 17.59
C GLN A 189 -15.64 7.70 16.82
N ALA A 190 -16.88 8.16 16.91
CA ALA A 190 -17.40 9.36 16.26
C ALA A 190 -16.98 10.68 16.93
N GLU A 191 -16.30 10.64 18.08
CA GLU A 191 -15.99 11.84 18.90
C GLU A 191 -14.67 12.53 18.56
N HIS A 192 -13.94 12.04 17.56
CA HIS A 192 -12.66 12.63 17.18
C HIS A 192 -12.83 13.69 16.09
N ALA A 193 -11.99 14.72 16.16
CA ALA A 193 -12.00 15.77 15.14
C ALA A 193 -11.86 15.18 13.74
N VAL A 194 -12.79 15.52 12.87
CA VAL A 194 -12.80 15.16 11.45
C VAL A 194 -12.12 16.25 10.67
N VAL A 195 -11.06 15.91 9.93
CA VAL A 195 -10.31 16.85 9.11
C VAL A 195 -10.46 16.49 7.63
N PRO A 196 -10.59 17.48 6.71
CA PRO A 196 -10.62 17.21 5.29
C PRO A 196 -9.40 16.38 4.85
N SER A 197 -9.63 15.37 4.00
CA SER A 197 -8.58 14.49 3.50
C SER A 197 -8.92 13.98 2.11
N ASP A 198 -8.01 14.18 1.15
CA ASP A 198 -8.14 13.65 -0.21
C ASP A 198 -7.74 12.15 -0.32
N TRP A 199 -7.47 11.50 0.84
CA TRP A 199 -7.05 10.10 0.95
C TRP A 199 -8.06 9.20 1.67
N HIS A 200 -9.11 9.77 2.28
CA HIS A 200 -10.01 9.03 3.16
C HIS A 200 -11.47 9.37 2.88
N ILE A 201 -12.33 8.42 3.21
CA ILE A 201 -13.77 8.63 3.29
C ILE A 201 -14.20 8.55 4.76
N HIS A 202 -15.01 9.51 5.20
CA HIS A 202 -15.68 9.54 6.49
C HIS A 202 -17.18 9.41 6.29
N TYR A 203 -17.78 8.41 6.96
CA TYR A 203 -19.20 8.12 6.92
C TYR A 203 -19.75 8.06 8.36
N PRO A 204 -20.31 9.17 8.90
CA PRO A 204 -20.73 9.26 10.31
C PRO A 204 -21.76 8.21 10.75
N ALA A 205 -22.64 7.77 9.84
CA ALA A 205 -23.61 6.70 10.14
C ALA A 205 -22.95 5.34 10.38
N GLY A 206 -21.66 5.21 10.05
CA GLY A 206 -20.85 4.02 10.24
C GLY A 206 -21.04 2.96 9.14
N PHE A 207 -19.93 2.30 8.85
CA PHE A 207 -19.88 1.16 7.94
C PHE A 207 -20.38 -0.09 8.71
N GLN A 208 -21.50 -0.67 8.26
CA GLN A 208 -22.14 -1.79 8.93
C GLN A 208 -21.65 -3.13 8.41
N PRO A 209 -21.29 -4.10 9.27
CA PRO A 209 -20.96 -5.47 8.84
C PRO A 209 -22.10 -6.10 8.02
N GLY A 210 -21.73 -6.92 7.06
CA GLY A 210 -22.67 -7.58 6.15
C GLY A 210 -23.24 -6.67 5.06
N TRP A 211 -22.63 -5.49 4.87
CA TRP A 211 -22.85 -4.63 3.71
C TRP A 211 -21.58 -4.48 2.90
N ILE A 212 -21.74 -4.34 1.60
CA ILE A 212 -20.71 -3.98 0.63
C ILE A 212 -20.92 -2.51 0.31
N TYR A 213 -19.93 -1.68 0.58
CA TYR A 213 -19.93 -0.26 0.22
C TYR A 213 -19.02 -0.05 -0.98
N GLU A 214 -19.43 0.84 -1.90
CA GLU A 214 -18.64 1.14 -3.09
C GLU A 214 -18.59 2.65 -3.29
N LEU A 215 -17.38 3.15 -3.52
CA LEU A 215 -17.13 4.56 -3.85
C LEU A 215 -16.54 4.64 -5.25
N PHE A 216 -17.18 5.43 -6.11
CA PHE A 216 -16.69 5.80 -7.43
C PHE A 216 -16.31 7.28 -7.40
N TYR A 217 -15.07 7.58 -7.73
CA TYR A 217 -14.56 8.94 -7.72
C TYR A 217 -13.49 9.15 -8.79
N THR A 218 -13.21 10.40 -9.16
CA THR A 218 -12.09 10.73 -10.04
C THR A 218 -10.83 10.87 -9.22
N ALA A 219 -9.84 10.01 -9.49
CA ALA A 219 -8.54 10.02 -8.83
C ALA A 219 -7.49 10.75 -9.67
N ARG A 220 -6.35 11.10 -9.04
CA ARG A 220 -5.19 11.75 -9.64
C ARG A 220 -3.88 11.13 -9.17
N ASP A 221 -2.80 11.52 -9.82
CA ASP A 221 -1.42 11.21 -9.45
C ASP A 221 -1.13 9.69 -9.42
N PRO A 222 -1.43 8.91 -10.50
CA PRO A 222 -1.13 7.48 -10.53
C PRO A 222 0.38 7.25 -10.50
N LYS A 223 0.83 6.24 -9.73
CA LYS A 223 2.24 5.84 -9.67
C LYS A 223 2.56 4.78 -10.71
N VAL A 224 3.81 4.77 -11.19
CA VAL A 224 4.31 3.76 -12.14
C VAL A 224 4.61 2.46 -11.41
N MET A 225 3.56 1.68 -11.11
CA MET A 225 3.61 0.49 -10.23
C MET A 225 4.45 -0.66 -10.82
N GLY A 226 4.62 -0.73 -12.14
CA GLY A 226 5.45 -1.74 -12.81
C GLY A 226 6.92 -1.76 -12.37
N LEU A 227 7.42 -0.65 -11.80
CA LEU A 227 8.78 -0.55 -11.27
C LEU A 227 9.04 -1.50 -10.07
N GLY A 228 7.99 -1.96 -9.36
CA GLY A 228 8.13 -2.96 -8.31
C GLY A 228 8.78 -4.26 -8.79
N HIS A 229 8.47 -4.70 -10.00
CA HIS A 229 9.11 -5.88 -10.62
C HIS A 229 10.57 -5.60 -11.03
N VAL A 230 10.85 -4.35 -11.40
CA VAL A 230 12.22 -3.93 -11.79
C VAL A 230 13.15 -3.96 -10.60
N VAL A 231 12.72 -3.48 -9.43
CA VAL A 231 13.56 -3.47 -8.22
C VAL A 231 13.95 -4.89 -7.82
N VAL A 232 13.02 -5.85 -7.89
CA VAL A 232 13.32 -7.26 -7.59
C VAL A 232 14.37 -7.80 -8.58
N ARG A 233 14.17 -7.57 -9.88
CA ARG A 233 15.12 -7.99 -10.92
C ARG A 233 16.51 -7.38 -10.71
N ASP A 234 16.56 -6.07 -10.52
CA ASP A 234 17.82 -5.35 -10.42
C ASP A 234 18.58 -5.74 -9.16
N PHE A 235 17.86 -5.89 -8.02
CA PHE A 235 18.47 -6.35 -6.77
C PHE A 235 19.04 -7.76 -6.86
N VAL A 236 18.32 -8.70 -7.48
CA VAL A 236 18.80 -10.10 -7.62
C VAL A 236 19.96 -10.20 -8.63
N SER A 237 20.09 -9.23 -9.54
CA SER A 237 21.17 -9.20 -10.56
C SER A 237 22.43 -8.49 -10.07
N PHE A 238 22.37 -7.80 -8.94
CA PHE A 238 23.48 -7.06 -8.33
C PHE A 238 24.30 -7.96 -7.40
#